data_59c9859436e45505e1a3e2515ef8694f
#
_entry.id   59c9859436e45505e1a3e2515ef8694f
#
_cell.length_a   1.000
_cell.length_b   1.000
_cell.length_c   1.000
_cell.angle_alpha   90.00
_cell.angle_beta   90.00
_cell.angle_gamma   90.00
#
_symmetry.space_group_name_H-M   'P 1'
#
loop_
_entity.id
_entity.type
_entity.pdbx_description
1 polymer ?
#
loop_
_entity_poly.entity_id
_entity_poly.type
_entity_poly.pdbx_seq_one_letter_code
_entity_poly.pdbx_strand_id
1 'polypeptide(L)'
;MIECKCYFENNKNIKFVDNVSIIGKEGLSIALGKRDDVLNFLNINKIIKYKLEITSINSRRDLLINIPSDVRVEPAAIIREGVILKKGAIILMNAVINQDAIIGENTMIDMGAVVGSNAIIGNNCHIGANSVIAGVLEPPSASPVKIGDNTFIGASSVILEGVNIGSNVIVGAMTLVNKDVPDNSLVIGIPGKIQQIINDYTRKKCILNDELRK
;
A
#
# COMPACT_ATOMS: atom_id res chain seq x y z
N MET A 1 22.33 0.56 -3.64
CA MET A 1 22.11 1.86 -4.30
C MET A 1 21.40 2.76 -3.31
N ILE A 2 21.80 4.02 -3.17
CA ILE A 2 21.21 4.97 -2.21
C ILE A 2 20.54 6.06 -3.04
N GLU A 3 19.22 6.17 -2.94
CA GLU A 3 18.44 7.22 -3.57
C GLU A 3 18.28 8.41 -2.62
N CYS A 4 18.30 9.62 -3.16
CA CYS A 4 18.16 10.80 -2.34
C CYS A 4 17.44 11.95 -3.04
N LYS A 5 16.94 12.88 -2.21
CA LYS A 5 16.49 14.22 -2.59
C LYS A 5 17.45 15.22 -2.01
N CYS A 6 17.87 16.18 -2.80
CA CYS A 6 18.74 17.25 -2.35
C CYS A 6 18.09 18.60 -2.64
N TYR A 7 17.83 19.37 -1.60
CA TYR A 7 17.32 20.73 -1.67
C TYR A 7 18.51 21.68 -1.68
N PHE A 8 18.60 22.58 -2.64
CA PHE A 8 19.71 23.51 -2.77
C PHE A 8 19.27 24.85 -3.35
N GLU A 9 20.05 25.87 -3.07
CA GLU A 9 19.85 27.20 -3.67
C GLU A 9 20.45 27.22 -5.09
N ASN A 10 19.58 27.46 -6.07
CA ASN A 10 19.94 27.47 -7.47
C ASN A 10 20.27 28.89 -7.90
N ASN A 11 21.53 29.15 -8.10
CA ASN A 11 22.06 30.42 -8.72
C ASN A 11 22.34 30.13 -10.20
N LYS A 12 21.78 30.91 -11.11
CA LYS A 12 21.87 30.85 -12.59
C LYS A 12 23.09 30.10 -13.15
N ASN A 13 22.89 29.24 -14.16
CA ASN A 13 23.89 28.47 -14.90
C ASN A 13 24.32 27.12 -14.30
N ILE A 14 23.35 26.28 -13.93
CA ILE A 14 23.63 24.91 -13.51
C ILE A 14 24.06 24.06 -14.71
N LYS A 15 25.15 23.32 -14.54
CA LYS A 15 25.54 22.22 -15.44
C LYS A 15 24.77 20.99 -15.08
N PHE A 16 23.98 20.50 -16.03
CA PHE A 16 23.25 19.24 -15.86
C PHE A 16 24.23 18.07 -15.88
N VAL A 17 23.90 17.04 -15.14
CA VAL A 17 24.64 15.78 -15.05
C VAL A 17 23.67 14.65 -15.36
N ASP A 18 24.13 13.66 -16.08
CA ASP A 18 23.33 12.46 -16.37
C ASP A 18 22.86 11.80 -15.06
N ASN A 19 21.70 11.18 -15.10
CA ASN A 19 21.06 10.48 -13.97
C ASN A 19 20.65 11.36 -12.76
N VAL A 20 20.66 12.68 -12.89
CA VAL A 20 20.12 13.61 -11.89
C VAL A 20 18.97 14.41 -12.49
N SER A 21 17.80 14.24 -11.93
CA SER A 21 16.63 15.04 -12.28
C SER A 21 16.59 16.31 -11.42
N ILE A 22 16.38 17.46 -12.05
CA ILE A 22 16.29 18.73 -11.34
C ILE A 22 14.90 19.33 -11.50
N ILE A 23 14.30 19.68 -10.36
CA ILE A 23 13.01 20.34 -10.29
C ILE A 23 13.22 21.71 -9.65
N GLY A 24 12.72 22.75 -10.31
CA GLY A 24 12.84 24.13 -9.85
C GLY A 24 13.54 25.01 -10.89
N LYS A 25 13.50 26.30 -10.61
CA LYS A 25 14.20 27.34 -11.37
C LYS A 25 15.06 28.12 -10.41
N GLU A 26 15.31 29.43 -10.71
CA GLU A 26 16.03 30.30 -9.79
C GLU A 26 15.46 30.28 -8.37
N GLY A 27 16.30 30.23 -7.37
CA GLY A 27 15.96 30.10 -5.96
C GLY A 27 16.08 28.65 -5.46
N LEU A 28 15.08 28.13 -4.73
CA LEU A 28 15.12 26.79 -4.20
C LEU A 28 14.84 25.77 -5.30
N SER A 29 15.76 24.82 -5.46
CA SER A 29 15.64 23.71 -6.39
C SER A 29 15.88 22.38 -5.71
N ILE A 30 15.40 21.29 -6.34
CA ILE A 30 15.53 19.93 -5.84
C ILE A 30 16.26 19.10 -6.90
N ALA A 31 17.32 18.41 -6.50
CA ALA A 31 17.98 17.39 -7.30
C ALA A 31 17.56 16.01 -6.79
N LEU A 32 17.17 15.12 -7.71
CA LEU A 32 16.72 13.76 -7.45
C LEU A 32 17.65 12.78 -8.18
N GLY A 33 18.05 11.71 -7.51
CA GLY A 33 18.86 10.69 -8.13
C GLY A 33 19.62 9.84 -7.11
N LYS A 34 20.55 9.04 -7.60
CA LYS A 34 21.46 8.31 -6.72
C LYS A 34 22.35 9.29 -5.95
N ARG A 35 22.60 8.97 -4.69
CA ARG A 35 23.38 9.85 -3.81
C ARG A 35 24.69 10.29 -4.45
N ASP A 36 25.44 9.37 -5.04
CA ASP A 36 26.76 9.67 -5.59
C ASP A 36 26.67 10.57 -6.83
N ASP A 37 25.66 10.38 -7.69
CA ASP A 37 25.38 11.23 -8.83
C ASP A 37 24.96 12.64 -8.38
N VAL A 38 24.11 12.74 -7.36
CA VAL A 38 23.68 14.02 -6.77
C VAL A 38 24.85 14.74 -6.10
N LEU A 39 25.71 14.04 -5.37
CA LEU A 39 26.92 14.63 -4.76
C LEU A 39 27.90 15.14 -5.84
N ASN A 40 28.07 14.38 -6.93
CA ASN A 40 28.87 14.81 -8.07
C ASN A 40 28.28 16.07 -8.73
N PHE A 41 26.96 16.10 -8.92
CA PHE A 41 26.25 17.31 -9.41
C PHE A 41 26.51 18.53 -8.53
N LEU A 42 26.39 18.39 -7.19
CA LEU A 42 26.64 19.47 -6.24
C LEU A 42 28.09 20.00 -6.34
N ASN A 43 29.04 19.07 -6.47
CA ASN A 43 30.46 19.40 -6.58
C ASN A 43 30.80 20.15 -7.90
N ILE A 44 30.32 19.64 -9.04
CA ILE A 44 30.51 20.26 -10.36
C ILE A 44 29.93 21.68 -10.37
N ASN A 45 28.81 21.91 -9.70
CA ASN A 45 28.15 23.22 -9.64
C ASN A 45 28.60 24.08 -8.46
N LYS A 46 29.57 23.62 -7.66
CA LYS A 46 30.09 24.29 -6.46
C LYS A 46 29.00 24.71 -5.49
N ILE A 47 27.97 23.88 -5.35
CA ILE A 47 26.86 24.12 -4.43
C ILE A 47 27.29 23.66 -3.03
N ILE A 48 27.41 24.60 -2.10
CA ILE A 48 27.90 24.36 -0.74
C ILE A 48 26.77 24.40 0.31
N LYS A 49 25.65 25.02 -0.03
CA LYS A 49 24.47 25.06 0.85
C LYS A 49 23.39 24.16 0.29
N TYR A 50 23.18 23.03 0.95
CA TYR A 50 22.16 22.07 0.57
C TYR A 50 21.70 21.24 1.76
N LYS A 51 20.49 20.64 1.64
CA LYS A 51 19.96 19.62 2.55
C LYS A 51 19.75 18.34 1.76
N LEU A 52 20.44 17.28 2.16
CA LEU A 52 20.32 15.96 1.55
C LEU A 52 19.39 15.09 2.40
N GLU A 53 18.40 14.48 1.78
CA GLU A 53 17.51 13.49 2.39
C GLU A 53 17.67 12.16 1.66
N ILE A 54 18.03 11.12 2.39
CA ILE A 54 18.07 9.76 1.85
C ILE A 54 16.64 9.22 1.81
N THR A 55 16.20 8.80 0.62
CA THR A 55 14.84 8.29 0.41
C THR A 55 14.78 6.77 0.42
N SER A 56 15.85 6.10 -0.02
CA SER A 56 15.96 4.65 0.05
C SER A 56 17.41 4.17 0.03
N ILE A 57 17.63 2.96 0.54
CA ILE A 57 18.93 2.27 0.48
C ILE A 57 18.70 0.88 -0.09
N ASN A 58 19.32 0.60 -1.24
CA ASN A 58 19.24 -0.70 -1.94
C ASN A 58 17.79 -1.19 -2.16
N SER A 59 16.86 -0.28 -2.36
CA SER A 59 15.49 -0.66 -2.70
C SER A 59 15.48 -1.42 -4.02
N ARG A 60 14.78 -2.56 -4.06
CA ARG A 60 14.63 -3.38 -5.28
C ARG A 60 13.42 -2.99 -6.10
N ARG A 61 12.49 -2.25 -5.52
CA ARG A 61 11.24 -1.82 -6.15
C ARG A 61 10.94 -0.38 -5.74
N ASP A 62 10.47 0.39 -6.67
CA ASP A 62 10.05 1.76 -6.46
C ASP A 62 8.63 1.84 -5.88
N LEU A 63 8.18 3.06 -5.66
CA LEU A 63 6.79 3.35 -5.36
C LEU A 63 5.98 3.41 -6.65
N LEU A 64 4.69 3.12 -6.55
CA LEU A 64 3.76 3.29 -7.67
C LEU A 64 3.65 4.77 -8.02
N ILE A 65 4.07 5.12 -9.24
CA ILE A 65 4.08 6.51 -9.71
C ILE A 65 2.74 6.87 -10.37
N ASN A 66 2.18 5.95 -11.16
CA ASN A 66 0.97 6.19 -11.94
C ASN A 66 -0.26 5.66 -11.19
N ILE A 67 -0.83 6.49 -10.33
CA ILE A 67 -2.09 6.17 -9.64
C ILE A 67 -3.25 6.56 -10.56
N PRO A 68 -4.22 5.66 -10.83
CA PRO A 68 -5.40 5.99 -11.62
C PRO A 68 -6.19 7.16 -11.02
N SER A 69 -6.73 8.03 -11.86
CA SER A 69 -7.44 9.25 -11.42
C SER A 69 -8.77 8.98 -10.69
N ASP A 70 -9.28 7.77 -10.80
CA ASP A 70 -10.52 7.30 -10.17
C ASP A 70 -10.25 6.49 -8.87
N VAL A 71 -9.03 6.58 -8.34
CA VAL A 71 -8.59 5.98 -7.08
C VAL A 71 -8.25 7.08 -6.08
N ARG A 72 -8.69 6.94 -4.83
CA ARG A 72 -8.34 7.85 -3.75
C ARG A 72 -7.18 7.29 -2.92
N VAL A 73 -6.10 8.05 -2.82
CA VAL A 73 -4.94 7.72 -1.99
C VAL A 73 -4.68 8.85 -1.01
N GLU A 74 -4.78 8.57 0.26
CA GLU A 74 -4.57 9.55 1.33
C GLU A 74 -3.07 9.71 1.66
N PRO A 75 -2.70 10.83 2.31
CA PRO A 75 -1.31 11.13 2.65
C PRO A 75 -0.62 10.01 3.45
N ALA A 76 0.67 9.84 3.21
CA ALA A 76 1.53 8.84 3.84
C ALA A 76 1.16 7.36 3.57
N ALA A 77 0.23 7.07 2.66
CA ALA A 77 0.08 5.72 2.14
C ALA A 77 1.29 5.33 1.29
N ILE A 78 1.76 4.10 1.44
CA ILE A 78 2.91 3.56 0.72
C ILE A 78 2.43 2.45 -0.21
N ILE A 79 2.52 2.67 -1.51
CA ILE A 79 2.10 1.70 -2.51
C ILE A 79 3.32 1.40 -3.38
N ARG A 80 3.71 0.13 -3.45
CA ARG A 80 4.88 -0.28 -4.21
C ARG A 80 4.55 -0.54 -5.68
N GLU A 81 5.59 -0.47 -6.51
CA GLU A 81 5.51 -0.79 -7.94
C GLU A 81 4.89 -2.18 -8.18
N GLY A 82 4.15 -2.32 -9.27
CA GLY A 82 3.45 -3.56 -9.66
C GLY A 82 2.06 -3.72 -9.02
N VAL A 83 1.69 -2.88 -8.04
CA VAL A 83 0.34 -2.92 -7.45
C VAL A 83 -0.69 -2.48 -8.47
N ILE A 84 -1.80 -3.22 -8.53
CA ILE A 84 -2.96 -2.89 -9.37
C ILE A 84 -4.07 -2.36 -8.47
N LEU A 85 -4.42 -1.09 -8.64
CA LEU A 85 -5.57 -0.46 -7.99
C LEU A 85 -6.70 -0.36 -9.01
N LYS A 86 -7.84 -0.99 -8.73
CA LYS A 86 -9.01 -0.90 -9.59
C LYS A 86 -9.86 0.32 -9.25
N LYS A 87 -10.80 0.64 -10.14
CA LYS A 87 -11.68 1.80 -10.06
C LYS A 87 -12.33 1.96 -8.69
N GLY A 88 -12.31 3.16 -8.15
CA GLY A 88 -12.94 3.49 -6.88
C GLY A 88 -12.24 2.90 -5.64
N ALA A 89 -11.06 2.31 -5.79
CA ALA A 89 -10.29 1.85 -4.64
C ALA A 89 -9.87 3.04 -3.77
N ILE A 90 -9.82 2.82 -2.46
CA ILE A 90 -9.51 3.84 -1.46
C ILE A 90 -8.41 3.33 -0.56
N ILE A 91 -7.31 4.06 -0.51
CA ILE A 91 -6.15 3.73 0.31
C ILE A 91 -5.97 4.84 1.35
N LEU A 92 -6.22 4.53 2.60
CA LEU A 92 -6.18 5.51 3.68
C LEU A 92 -4.76 5.70 4.24
N MET A 93 -4.64 6.68 5.15
CA MET A 93 -3.36 7.14 5.69
C MET A 93 -2.53 6.00 6.29
N ASN A 94 -1.22 6.02 6.03
CA ASN A 94 -0.25 5.05 6.53
C ASN A 94 -0.51 3.59 6.13
N ALA A 95 -1.45 3.31 5.23
CA ALA A 95 -1.60 1.97 4.67
C ALA A 95 -0.37 1.61 3.83
N VAL A 96 0.06 0.35 3.88
CA VAL A 96 1.20 -0.16 3.13
C VAL A 96 0.75 -1.28 2.21
N ILE A 97 0.92 -1.11 0.90
CA ILE A 97 0.59 -2.13 -0.10
C ILE A 97 1.88 -2.55 -0.80
N ASN A 98 2.24 -3.80 -0.62
CA ASN A 98 3.47 -4.34 -1.17
C ASN A 98 3.28 -4.77 -2.64
N GLN A 99 4.41 -5.05 -3.31
CA GLN A 99 4.49 -5.30 -4.74
C GLN A 99 3.49 -6.34 -5.24
N ASP A 100 3.01 -6.13 -6.46
CA ASP A 100 2.19 -7.04 -7.24
C ASP A 100 0.84 -7.44 -6.58
N ALA A 101 0.42 -6.73 -5.52
CA ALA A 101 -0.90 -6.91 -4.92
C ALA A 101 -1.99 -6.31 -5.83
N ILE A 102 -3.19 -6.90 -5.76
CA ILE A 102 -4.36 -6.45 -6.53
C ILE A 102 -5.44 -6.01 -5.56
N ILE A 103 -5.91 -4.76 -5.70
CA ILE A 103 -7.01 -4.19 -4.92
C ILE A 103 -8.21 -3.99 -5.85
N GLY A 104 -9.30 -4.67 -5.52
CA GLY A 104 -10.54 -4.68 -6.30
C GLY A 104 -11.28 -3.35 -6.30
N GLU A 105 -12.31 -3.28 -7.15
CA GLU A 105 -13.14 -2.08 -7.31
C GLU A 105 -13.85 -1.70 -6.02
N ASN A 106 -13.90 -0.41 -5.72
CA ASN A 106 -14.55 0.16 -4.54
C ASN A 106 -14.07 -0.46 -3.21
N THR A 107 -12.90 -1.09 -3.18
CA THR A 107 -12.32 -1.67 -1.97
C THR A 107 -11.55 -0.63 -1.19
N MET A 108 -11.78 -0.61 0.13
CA MET A 108 -11.09 0.29 1.05
C MET A 108 -10.01 -0.46 1.83
N ILE A 109 -8.80 0.07 1.80
CA ILE A 109 -7.69 -0.32 2.68
C ILE A 109 -7.57 0.76 3.74
N ASP A 110 -7.95 0.44 4.96
CA ASP A 110 -8.07 1.40 6.06
C ASP A 110 -6.70 1.77 6.66
N MET A 111 -6.68 2.74 7.55
CA MET A 111 -5.48 3.35 8.12
C MET A 111 -4.51 2.32 8.70
N GLY A 112 -3.24 2.41 8.30
CA GLY A 112 -2.19 1.55 8.82
C GLY A 112 -2.29 0.07 8.45
N ALA A 113 -3.26 -0.32 7.63
CA ALA A 113 -3.37 -1.71 7.17
C ALA A 113 -2.19 -2.09 6.27
N VAL A 114 -1.74 -3.34 6.37
CA VAL A 114 -0.62 -3.87 5.59
C VAL A 114 -1.13 -4.96 4.65
N VAL A 115 -0.94 -4.76 3.36
CA VAL A 115 -1.23 -5.74 2.32
C VAL A 115 0.09 -6.27 1.77
N GLY A 116 0.33 -7.55 1.96
CA GLY A 116 1.54 -8.24 1.55
C GLY A 116 1.61 -8.45 0.03
N SER A 117 2.79 -8.87 -0.42
CA SER A 117 3.05 -9.09 -1.85
C SER A 117 2.13 -10.14 -2.45
N ASN A 118 1.71 -9.90 -3.69
CA ASN A 118 0.84 -10.77 -4.48
C ASN A 118 -0.57 -11.03 -3.91
N ALA A 119 -0.95 -10.40 -2.79
CA ALA A 119 -2.28 -10.58 -2.24
C ALA A 119 -3.36 -10.09 -3.21
N ILE A 120 -4.45 -10.82 -3.31
CA ILE A 120 -5.57 -10.49 -4.20
C ILE A 120 -6.80 -10.19 -3.35
N ILE A 121 -7.26 -8.95 -3.38
CA ILE A 121 -8.44 -8.50 -2.66
C ILE A 121 -9.54 -8.19 -3.67
N GLY A 122 -10.71 -8.78 -3.47
CA GLY A 122 -11.88 -8.62 -4.32
C GLY A 122 -12.50 -7.23 -4.28
N ASN A 123 -13.66 -7.10 -4.90
CA ASN A 123 -14.37 -5.85 -5.02
C ASN A 123 -15.25 -5.57 -3.78
N ASN A 124 -15.55 -4.30 -3.52
CA ASN A 124 -16.42 -3.85 -2.43
C ASN A 124 -16.00 -4.40 -1.05
N CYS A 125 -14.71 -4.60 -0.83
CA CYS A 125 -14.18 -5.05 0.44
C CYS A 125 -13.86 -3.88 1.37
N HIS A 126 -13.77 -4.19 2.65
CA HIS A 126 -13.20 -3.29 3.67
C HIS A 126 -12.11 -4.03 4.42
N ILE A 127 -10.89 -3.57 4.33
CA ILE A 127 -9.76 -4.08 5.10
C ILE A 127 -9.51 -3.12 6.26
N GLY A 128 -9.93 -3.51 7.44
CA GLY A 128 -9.95 -2.66 8.62
C GLY A 128 -8.58 -2.16 9.07
N ALA A 129 -8.58 -1.08 9.84
CA ALA A 129 -7.37 -0.42 10.31
C ALA A 129 -6.39 -1.38 10.99
N ASN A 130 -5.09 -1.21 10.73
CA ASN A 130 -4.00 -2.01 11.26
C ASN A 130 -4.11 -3.53 11.00
N SER A 131 -4.96 -3.97 10.08
CA SER A 131 -5.03 -5.36 9.68
C SER A 131 -3.81 -5.75 8.83
N VAL A 132 -3.43 -7.03 8.91
CA VAL A 132 -2.33 -7.60 8.13
C VAL A 132 -2.86 -8.69 7.22
N ILE A 133 -2.74 -8.48 5.93
CA ILE A 133 -2.94 -9.48 4.89
C ILE A 133 -1.55 -9.97 4.51
N ALA A 134 -1.21 -11.19 4.90
CA ALA A 134 0.13 -11.72 4.67
C ALA A 134 0.46 -11.80 3.17
N GLY A 135 1.70 -11.54 2.86
CA GLY A 135 2.23 -11.67 1.51
C GLY A 135 2.97 -12.97 1.32
N VAL A 136 3.24 -13.30 0.07
CA VAL A 136 4.03 -14.45 -0.29
C VAL A 136 5.25 -14.01 -1.09
N LEU A 137 6.38 -13.99 -0.41
CA LEU A 137 7.70 -13.91 -1.04
C LEU A 137 8.56 -15.12 -0.66
N GLU A 138 8.33 -15.67 0.53
CA GLU A 138 9.04 -16.83 1.07
C GLU A 138 8.06 -17.72 1.86
N PRO A 139 7.98 -19.02 1.56
CA PRO A 139 8.68 -19.71 0.48
C PRO A 139 8.05 -19.43 -0.89
N PRO A 140 8.82 -19.50 -2.00
CA PRO A 140 8.32 -19.20 -3.35
C PRO A 140 7.15 -20.10 -3.83
N SER A 141 6.96 -21.24 -3.17
CA SER A 141 5.87 -22.19 -3.45
C SER A 141 4.55 -21.86 -2.75
N ALA A 142 4.54 -20.87 -1.86
CA ALA A 142 3.32 -20.52 -1.13
C ALA A 142 2.32 -19.79 -2.05
N SER A 143 1.04 -20.03 -1.84
CA SER A 143 -0.02 -19.34 -2.58
C SER A 143 -0.29 -17.96 -1.96
N PRO A 144 -0.61 -16.94 -2.76
CA PRO A 144 -1.01 -15.65 -2.22
C PRO A 144 -2.34 -15.73 -1.46
N VAL A 145 -2.51 -14.84 -0.50
CA VAL A 145 -3.82 -14.64 0.13
C VAL A 145 -4.81 -14.14 -0.91
N LYS A 146 -6.00 -14.72 -0.90
CA LYS A 146 -7.14 -14.28 -1.72
C LYS A 146 -8.32 -13.94 -0.84
N ILE A 147 -8.93 -12.80 -1.08
CA ILE A 147 -10.14 -12.35 -0.38
C ILE A 147 -11.21 -12.10 -1.44
N GLY A 148 -12.34 -12.79 -1.31
CA GLY A 148 -13.48 -12.66 -2.20
C GLY A 148 -14.22 -11.33 -2.02
N ASP A 149 -15.16 -11.08 -2.92
CA ASP A 149 -15.92 -9.83 -2.99
C ASP A 149 -16.82 -9.63 -1.76
N ASN A 150 -17.15 -8.36 -1.48
CA ASN A 150 -18.07 -7.95 -0.41
C ASN A 150 -17.65 -8.46 0.99
N THR A 151 -16.35 -8.59 1.22
CA THR A 151 -15.80 -9.12 2.47
C THR A 151 -15.34 -7.99 3.38
N PHE A 152 -15.64 -8.12 4.67
CA PHE A 152 -15.26 -7.18 5.71
C PHE A 152 -14.23 -7.81 6.64
N ILE A 153 -13.04 -7.24 6.69
CA ILE A 153 -11.98 -7.61 7.61
C ILE A 153 -11.96 -6.58 8.74
N GLY A 154 -12.23 -7.02 9.96
CA GLY A 154 -12.21 -6.17 11.14
C GLY A 154 -10.81 -5.67 11.49
N ALA A 155 -10.74 -4.54 12.18
CA ALA A 155 -9.48 -3.91 12.56
C ALA A 155 -8.53 -4.85 13.32
N SER A 156 -7.23 -4.70 13.09
CA SER A 156 -6.15 -5.48 13.73
C SER A 156 -6.25 -6.99 13.53
N SER A 157 -6.95 -7.45 12.49
CA SER A 157 -6.99 -8.87 12.13
C SER A 157 -5.75 -9.27 11.35
N VAL A 158 -5.37 -10.53 11.44
CA VAL A 158 -4.22 -11.10 10.71
C VAL A 158 -4.71 -12.28 9.87
N ILE A 159 -4.48 -12.19 8.56
CA ILE A 159 -4.75 -13.25 7.60
C ILE A 159 -3.41 -13.85 7.19
N LEU A 160 -3.19 -15.12 7.50
CA LEU A 160 -1.92 -15.79 7.22
C LEU A 160 -1.79 -16.12 5.72
N GLU A 161 -0.55 -16.34 5.30
CA GLU A 161 -0.21 -16.69 3.93
C GLU A 161 -0.97 -17.93 3.43
N GLY A 162 -1.32 -17.95 2.16
CA GLY A 162 -2.01 -19.05 1.51
C GLY A 162 -3.50 -19.16 1.80
N VAL A 163 -4.02 -18.37 2.75
CA VAL A 163 -5.45 -18.43 3.11
C VAL A 163 -6.32 -17.86 1.98
N ASN A 164 -7.39 -18.59 1.67
CA ASN A 164 -8.46 -18.12 0.79
C ASN A 164 -9.69 -17.79 1.64
N ILE A 165 -10.10 -16.53 1.58
CA ILE A 165 -11.35 -16.05 2.19
C ILE A 165 -12.37 -15.86 1.07
N GLY A 166 -13.52 -16.51 1.23
CA GLY A 166 -14.63 -16.42 0.29
C GLY A 166 -15.27 -15.04 0.22
N SER A 167 -16.33 -14.94 -0.55
CA SER A 167 -17.14 -13.74 -0.69
C SER A 167 -18.18 -13.60 0.43
N ASN A 168 -18.58 -12.37 0.72
CA ASN A 168 -19.56 -12.03 1.76
C ASN A 168 -19.13 -12.55 3.16
N VAL A 169 -17.83 -12.57 3.44
CA VAL A 169 -17.27 -13.00 4.72
C VAL A 169 -17.10 -11.80 5.65
N ILE A 170 -17.31 -12.03 6.93
CA ILE A 170 -16.99 -11.08 8.00
C ILE A 170 -15.92 -11.70 8.88
N VAL A 171 -14.79 -11.05 8.98
CA VAL A 171 -13.75 -11.35 9.96
C VAL A 171 -13.84 -10.31 11.08
N GLY A 172 -14.11 -10.79 12.31
CA GLY A 172 -14.17 -9.91 13.48
C GLY A 172 -12.83 -9.25 13.79
N ALA A 173 -12.85 -8.10 14.44
CA ALA A 173 -11.62 -7.43 14.84
C ALA A 173 -10.70 -8.33 15.68
N MET A 174 -9.38 -8.14 15.57
CA MET A 174 -8.35 -8.92 16.29
C MET A 174 -8.41 -10.44 16.03
N THR A 175 -8.91 -10.87 14.89
CA THR A 175 -9.00 -12.28 14.53
C THR A 175 -7.74 -12.76 13.81
N LEU A 176 -7.25 -13.93 14.18
CA LEU A 176 -6.18 -14.64 13.44
C LEU A 176 -6.80 -15.69 12.53
N VAL A 177 -6.78 -15.46 11.23
CA VAL A 177 -7.27 -16.40 10.22
C VAL A 177 -6.11 -17.21 9.67
N ASN A 178 -6.11 -18.50 9.98
CA ASN A 178 -5.06 -19.46 9.60
C ASN A 178 -5.56 -20.62 8.76
N LYS A 179 -6.79 -20.56 8.27
CA LYS A 179 -7.45 -21.57 7.43
C LYS A 179 -8.38 -20.88 6.44
N ASP A 180 -8.63 -21.55 5.33
CA ASP A 180 -9.62 -21.11 4.36
C ASP A 180 -10.99 -20.89 4.99
N VAL A 181 -11.67 -19.86 4.51
CA VAL A 181 -12.99 -19.45 5.00
C VAL A 181 -13.97 -19.49 3.85
N PRO A 182 -15.03 -20.32 3.93
CA PRO A 182 -16.04 -20.39 2.88
C PRO A 182 -16.88 -19.12 2.81
N ASP A 183 -17.56 -18.94 1.69
CA ASP A 183 -18.48 -17.83 1.47
C ASP A 183 -19.51 -17.69 2.60
N ASN A 184 -19.99 -16.47 2.80
CA ASN A 184 -21.07 -16.13 3.75
C ASN A 184 -20.79 -16.54 5.20
N SER A 185 -19.53 -16.53 5.63
CA SER A 185 -19.09 -16.95 6.95
C SER A 185 -18.73 -15.77 7.86
N LEU A 186 -18.89 -15.99 9.17
CA LEU A 186 -18.34 -15.15 10.21
C LEU A 186 -17.16 -15.89 10.86
N VAL A 187 -16.02 -15.20 10.98
CA VAL A 187 -14.82 -15.73 11.66
C VAL A 187 -14.44 -14.81 12.81
N ILE A 188 -14.24 -15.36 14.00
CA ILE A 188 -13.83 -14.58 15.18
C ILE A 188 -12.85 -15.36 16.05
N GLY A 189 -11.94 -14.64 16.70
CA GLY A 189 -11.04 -15.13 17.75
C GLY A 189 -9.62 -15.46 17.30
N ILE A 190 -8.81 -15.94 18.25
CA ILE A 190 -7.39 -16.30 18.09
C ILE A 190 -7.19 -17.71 18.65
N PRO A 191 -7.03 -18.74 17.81
CA PRO A 191 -7.23 -18.75 16.37
C PRO A 191 -8.68 -18.52 15.95
N GLY A 192 -8.90 -18.03 14.73
CA GLY A 192 -10.21 -17.73 14.17
C GLY A 192 -11.10 -18.98 14.08
N LYS A 193 -12.28 -18.88 14.64
CA LYS A 193 -13.31 -19.93 14.55
C LYS A 193 -14.38 -19.50 13.58
N ILE A 194 -14.63 -20.35 12.57
CA ILE A 194 -15.68 -20.14 11.59
C ILE A 194 -17.00 -20.46 12.28
N GLN A 195 -17.90 -19.48 12.31
CA GLN A 195 -19.27 -19.63 12.78
C GLN A 195 -20.20 -19.62 11.57
N GLN A 196 -21.28 -20.40 11.66
CA GLN A 196 -22.25 -20.41 10.57
C GLN A 196 -22.95 -19.06 10.47
N ILE A 197 -22.94 -18.57 9.26
CA ILE A 197 -23.71 -17.51 8.57
C ILE A 197 -24.25 -16.35 9.40
N ILE A 198 -23.80 -15.25 8.96
CA ILE A 198 -24.20 -13.88 9.13
C ILE A 198 -25.73 -13.74 9.17
N ASN A 199 -26.24 -13.46 10.34
CA ASN A 199 -27.61 -12.98 10.47
C ASN A 199 -27.73 -11.52 10.02
N ASP A 200 -28.94 -11.04 9.80
CA ASP A 200 -29.19 -9.66 9.32
C ASP A 200 -28.61 -8.58 10.24
N TYR A 201 -28.48 -8.84 11.52
CA TYR A 201 -27.87 -7.92 12.48
C TYR A 201 -26.36 -7.76 12.22
N THR A 202 -25.67 -8.86 11.99
CA THR A 202 -24.23 -8.85 11.67
C THR A 202 -23.98 -8.19 10.32
N ARG A 203 -24.81 -8.46 9.32
CA ARG A 203 -24.74 -7.80 8.00
C ARG A 203 -24.92 -6.30 8.11
N LYS A 204 -25.87 -5.81 8.88
CA LYS A 204 -26.11 -4.38 9.07
C LYS A 204 -24.93 -3.65 9.65
N LYS A 205 -24.12 -4.30 10.49
CA LYS A 205 -22.89 -3.70 11.05
C LYS A 205 -21.73 -3.56 10.06
N CYS A 206 -21.79 -4.29 8.96
CA CYS A 206 -20.74 -4.30 7.95
C CYS A 206 -21.20 -3.69 6.62
N ILE A 207 -22.33 -2.97 6.62
CA ILE A 207 -22.77 -2.21 5.45
C ILE A 207 -21.75 -1.11 5.19
N LEU A 208 -21.25 -1.09 3.97
CA LEU A 208 -20.32 -0.08 3.51
C LEU A 208 -21.04 1.28 3.41
N ASN A 209 -20.40 2.32 3.88
CA ASN A 209 -20.94 3.66 3.76
C ASN A 209 -20.49 4.28 2.43
N ASP A 210 -21.40 4.40 1.47
CA ASP A 210 -21.12 4.93 0.14
C ASP A 210 -20.67 6.40 0.16
N GLU A 211 -21.09 7.19 1.17
CA GLU A 211 -20.65 8.58 1.29
C GLU A 211 -19.15 8.71 1.62
N LEU A 212 -18.59 7.76 2.36
CA LEU A 212 -17.15 7.73 2.65
C LEU A 212 -16.32 7.25 1.46
N ARG A 213 -16.98 6.76 0.41
CA ARG A 213 -16.36 6.19 -0.79
C ARG A 213 -16.39 7.10 -2.02
N LYS A 214 -16.98 8.29 -1.85
CA LYS A 214 -17.01 9.35 -2.87
C LYS A 214 -15.74 10.18 -2.91
#